data_d480beddee67b1ac795d94e00b82d495
#
_entry.id   d480beddee67b1ac795d94e00b82d495
#
_cell.length_a   1.000
_cell.length_b   1.000
_cell.length_c   1.000
_cell.angle_alpha   90.00
_cell.angle_beta   90.00
_cell.angle_gamma   90.00
#
_symmetry.space_group_name_H-M   'P 1'
#
loop_
_entity.id
_entity.type
_entity.pdbx_description
1 polymer ?
#
loop_
_entity_poly.entity_id
_entity_poly.type
_entity_poly.pdbx_seq_one_letter_code
_entity_poly.pdbx_strand_id
1 'polypeptide(L)'
;TGPGQGNSNIQKIRAVADNYERAGAAVIDYLEKREEVDSDKIGIYGVSMGSYWSLRLASYDNRPAALASGVATFNPNNTIFSVSSPRFKQMFMYMAGMDNEDEFDEMAEKMTVKGYADKVQCPTLLATGEFDPLCPLEDAVEVYEDLTCKKELWVIEDQFHPLWGIPNLGKLDCHHYIMDWLQRALIDGKTNDKRIAYVCLLY
;
A
#
# COMPACT_ATOMS: atom_id res chain seq x y z
N THR A 1 -5.87 11.57 10.30
CA THR A 1 -4.77 10.63 10.62
C THR A 1 -5.36 9.26 10.87
N GLY A 2 -4.71 8.21 10.32
CA GLY A 2 -5.13 6.82 10.53
C GLY A 2 -4.98 6.34 11.98
N PRO A 3 -5.53 5.17 12.33
CA PRO A 3 -5.37 4.56 13.65
C PRO A 3 -3.90 4.52 14.09
N GLY A 4 -3.65 4.79 15.37
CA GLY A 4 -2.30 4.83 15.95
C GLY A 4 -1.45 6.04 15.57
N GLN A 5 -1.91 6.94 14.69
CA GLN A 5 -1.13 8.07 14.17
C GLN A 5 -1.69 9.41 14.65
N GLY A 6 -0.80 10.36 14.95
CA GLY A 6 -1.16 11.75 15.28
C GLY A 6 -2.35 11.85 16.26
N ASN A 7 -3.36 12.60 15.87
CA ASN A 7 -4.55 12.84 16.71
C ASN A 7 -5.31 11.56 17.07
N SER A 8 -5.34 10.56 16.20
CA SER A 8 -5.99 9.28 16.49
C SER A 8 -5.31 8.56 17.65
N ASN A 9 -3.98 8.62 17.72
CA ASN A 9 -3.25 8.03 18.84
C ASN A 9 -3.49 8.79 20.16
N ILE A 10 -3.55 10.13 20.11
CA ILE A 10 -3.89 10.96 21.29
C ILE A 10 -5.28 10.56 21.83
N GLN A 11 -6.24 10.27 20.96
CA GLN A 11 -7.56 9.80 21.31
C GLN A 11 -7.65 8.28 21.59
N LYS A 12 -6.51 7.62 21.70
CA LYS A 12 -6.39 6.17 21.96
C LYS A 12 -7.06 5.28 20.92
N ILE A 13 -7.20 5.75 19.69
CA ILE A 13 -7.59 4.93 18.54
C ILE A 13 -6.33 4.23 18.07
N ARG A 14 -6.13 2.99 18.51
CA ARG A 14 -4.91 2.22 18.29
C ARG A 14 -4.86 1.56 16.93
N ALA A 15 -3.66 1.37 16.38
CA ALA A 15 -3.46 0.57 15.17
C ALA A 15 -3.49 -0.91 15.55
N VAL A 16 -4.41 -1.66 14.96
CA VAL A 16 -4.47 -3.12 15.08
C VAL A 16 -4.55 -3.75 13.69
N ALA A 17 -4.47 -5.06 13.60
CA ALA A 17 -4.31 -5.74 12.32
C ALA A 17 -5.42 -5.47 11.29
N ASP A 18 -6.62 -5.11 11.71
CA ASP A 18 -7.83 -5.08 10.88
C ASP A 18 -8.66 -3.78 10.94
N ASN A 19 -8.14 -2.69 11.55
CA ASN A 19 -8.97 -1.50 11.71
C ASN A 19 -8.70 -0.37 10.72
N TYR A 20 -7.65 -0.47 9.92
CA TYR A 20 -7.39 0.49 8.84
C TYR A 20 -8.43 0.39 7.71
N GLU A 21 -8.96 -0.81 7.45
CA GLU A 21 -10.05 -1.02 6.51
C GLU A 21 -11.28 -0.20 6.87
N ARG A 22 -11.72 -0.29 8.12
CA ARG A 22 -12.87 0.47 8.63
C ARG A 22 -12.61 1.97 8.67
N ALA A 23 -11.38 2.36 9.04
CA ALA A 23 -11.00 3.77 9.05
C ALA A 23 -10.98 4.35 7.63
N GLY A 24 -10.46 3.60 6.66
CA GLY A 24 -10.47 4.00 5.25
C GLY A 24 -11.87 4.06 4.67
N ALA A 25 -12.73 3.06 4.94
CA ALA A 25 -14.12 3.07 4.53
C ALA A 25 -14.87 4.30 5.08
N ALA A 26 -14.64 4.68 6.34
CA ALA A 26 -15.23 5.90 6.90
C ALA A 26 -14.76 7.19 6.22
N VAL A 27 -13.54 7.22 5.68
CA VAL A 27 -13.08 8.33 4.84
C VAL A 27 -13.84 8.35 3.52
N ILE A 28 -14.06 7.21 2.88
CA ILE A 28 -14.87 7.10 1.66
C ILE A 28 -16.31 7.56 1.93
N ASP A 29 -16.94 7.11 3.02
CA ASP A 29 -18.28 7.56 3.44
C ASP A 29 -18.38 9.08 3.61
N TYR A 30 -17.30 9.70 4.04
CA TYR A 30 -17.24 11.17 4.16
C TYR A 30 -17.09 11.83 2.79
N LEU A 31 -16.22 11.29 1.93
CA LEU A 31 -15.95 11.84 0.59
C LEU A 31 -17.19 11.76 -0.30
N GLU A 32 -17.95 10.67 -0.27
CA GLU A 32 -19.19 10.51 -1.04
C GLU A 32 -20.29 11.56 -0.72
N LYS A 33 -20.21 12.19 0.45
CA LYS A 33 -21.14 13.23 0.88
C LYS A 33 -20.71 14.65 0.43
N ARG A 34 -19.56 14.77 -0.22
CA ARG A 34 -19.00 16.04 -0.66
C ARG A 34 -19.41 16.33 -2.09
N GLU A 35 -20.05 17.47 -2.33
CA GLU A 35 -20.54 17.88 -3.67
C GLU A 35 -19.41 18.05 -4.70
N GLU A 36 -18.19 18.38 -4.24
CA GLU A 36 -17.02 18.55 -5.08
C GLU A 36 -16.28 17.23 -5.42
N VAL A 37 -16.71 16.11 -4.86
CA VAL A 37 -16.09 14.80 -5.07
C VAL A 37 -16.94 13.96 -6.02
N ASP A 38 -16.30 13.47 -7.08
CA ASP A 38 -16.86 12.43 -7.94
C ASP A 38 -16.67 11.07 -7.25
N SER A 39 -17.73 10.53 -6.67
CA SER A 39 -17.69 9.27 -5.90
C SER A 39 -17.25 8.07 -6.75
N ASP A 40 -17.47 8.11 -8.07
CA ASP A 40 -17.07 7.05 -8.99
C ASP A 40 -15.57 7.09 -9.34
N LYS A 41 -14.85 8.11 -8.86
CA LYS A 41 -13.43 8.34 -9.14
C LYS A 41 -12.57 8.47 -7.89
N ILE A 42 -12.93 7.81 -6.81
CA ILE A 42 -12.11 7.74 -5.61
C ILE A 42 -11.02 6.69 -5.82
N GLY A 43 -9.75 7.14 -5.85
CA GLY A 43 -8.59 6.26 -5.90
C GLY A 43 -7.89 6.16 -4.56
N ILE A 44 -7.18 5.05 -4.35
CA ILE A 44 -6.35 4.84 -3.17
C ILE A 44 -4.88 4.80 -3.58
N TYR A 45 -4.04 5.48 -2.82
CA TYR A 45 -2.59 5.41 -2.94
C TYR A 45 -1.94 5.09 -1.59
N GLY A 46 -1.14 4.06 -1.56
CA GLY A 46 -0.35 3.66 -0.39
C GLY A 46 1.14 3.59 -0.70
N VAL A 47 1.97 3.95 0.28
CA VAL A 47 3.44 3.87 0.17
C VAL A 47 3.99 3.09 1.34
N SER A 48 4.90 2.13 1.09
CA SER A 48 5.52 1.30 2.10
C SER A 48 4.44 0.62 2.96
N MET A 49 4.44 0.78 4.27
CA MET A 49 3.36 0.28 5.14
C MET A 49 1.96 0.71 4.70
N GLY A 50 1.84 1.88 4.04
CA GLY A 50 0.60 2.34 3.43
C GLY A 50 0.10 1.42 2.30
N SER A 51 0.99 0.69 1.63
CA SER A 51 0.60 -0.30 0.61
C SER A 51 -0.17 -1.47 1.21
N TYR A 52 0.28 -1.98 2.36
CA TYR A 52 -0.46 -2.98 3.12
C TYR A 52 -1.86 -2.49 3.48
N TRP A 53 -1.97 -1.31 4.09
CA TRP A 53 -3.26 -0.76 4.51
C TRP A 53 -4.19 -0.44 3.34
N SER A 54 -3.64 0.07 2.23
CA SER A 54 -4.43 0.43 1.05
C SER A 54 -5.00 -0.81 0.35
N LEU A 55 -4.23 -1.89 0.25
CA LEU A 55 -4.70 -3.15 -0.32
C LEU A 55 -5.76 -3.80 0.58
N ARG A 56 -5.54 -3.80 1.91
CA ARG A 56 -6.53 -4.26 2.88
C ARG A 56 -7.84 -3.47 2.76
N LEU A 57 -7.77 -2.14 2.62
CA LEU A 57 -8.96 -1.31 2.39
C LEU A 57 -9.67 -1.69 1.09
N ALA A 58 -8.94 -1.80 -0.03
CA ALA A 58 -9.54 -2.16 -1.32
C ALA A 58 -10.12 -3.59 -1.36
N SER A 59 -9.61 -4.49 -0.50
CA SER A 59 -10.19 -5.83 -0.33
C SER A 59 -11.45 -5.86 0.53
N TYR A 60 -11.63 -4.86 1.37
CA TYR A 60 -12.76 -4.73 2.29
C TYR A 60 -13.90 -3.89 1.69
N ASP A 61 -13.56 -2.86 0.92
CA ASP A 61 -14.48 -1.88 0.35
C ASP A 61 -14.31 -1.82 -1.18
N ASN A 62 -15.35 -2.12 -1.93
CA ASN A 62 -15.33 -2.18 -3.39
C ASN A 62 -15.59 -0.83 -4.08
N ARG A 63 -15.77 0.26 -3.33
CA ARG A 63 -16.01 1.60 -3.87
C ARG A 63 -14.78 2.27 -4.50
N PRO A 64 -13.54 2.00 -4.08
CA PRO A 64 -12.39 2.56 -4.78
C PRO A 64 -12.34 2.16 -6.24
N ALA A 65 -12.18 3.15 -7.12
CA ALA A 65 -12.14 2.96 -8.57
C ALA A 65 -10.75 2.54 -9.09
N ALA A 66 -9.69 2.76 -8.29
CA ALA A 66 -8.34 2.30 -8.57
C ALA A 66 -7.48 2.25 -7.31
N LEU A 67 -6.49 1.36 -7.29
CA LEU A 67 -5.49 1.22 -6.22
C LEU A 67 -4.09 1.34 -6.81
N ALA A 68 -3.24 2.16 -6.21
CA ALA A 68 -1.81 2.17 -6.48
C ALA A 68 -0.99 1.99 -5.20
N SER A 69 -0.03 1.07 -5.24
CA SER A 69 0.89 0.78 -4.16
C SER A 69 2.31 1.11 -4.60
N GLY A 70 2.89 2.15 -4.02
CA GLY A 70 4.30 2.48 -4.20
C GLY A 70 5.14 1.90 -3.07
N VAL A 71 6.25 1.22 -3.41
CA VAL A 71 7.08 0.51 -2.42
C VAL A 71 6.22 -0.52 -1.67
N ALA A 72 5.83 -1.55 -2.39
CA ALA A 72 4.72 -2.47 -2.06
C ALA A 72 5.05 -3.44 -0.92
N THR A 73 4.87 -3.01 0.32
CA THR A 73 5.01 -3.87 1.52
C THR A 73 3.72 -4.63 1.78
N PHE A 74 3.78 -5.96 1.88
CA PHE A 74 2.60 -6.80 2.06
C PHE A 74 2.67 -7.78 3.23
N ASN A 75 3.87 -8.08 3.72
CA ASN A 75 4.11 -8.92 4.90
C ASN A 75 4.90 -8.16 5.97
N PRO A 76 4.33 -7.14 6.62
CA PRO A 76 5.08 -6.25 7.52
C PRO A 76 5.72 -7.01 8.71
N ASN A 77 5.14 -8.12 9.16
CA ASN A 77 5.73 -8.93 10.22
C ASN A 77 7.09 -9.51 9.78
N ASN A 78 7.15 -10.11 8.59
CA ASN A 78 8.37 -10.77 8.10
C ASN A 78 9.41 -9.79 7.56
N THR A 79 9.04 -8.54 7.31
CA THR A 79 9.91 -7.53 6.69
C THR A 79 10.17 -6.36 7.62
N ILE A 80 9.20 -5.47 7.82
CA ILE A 80 9.41 -4.24 8.59
C ILE A 80 9.73 -4.54 10.06
N PHE A 81 9.02 -5.46 10.70
CA PHE A 81 9.21 -5.71 12.13
C PHE A 81 10.38 -6.65 12.44
N SER A 82 10.76 -7.53 11.50
CA SER A 82 11.81 -8.53 11.70
C SER A 82 13.16 -8.11 11.11
N VAL A 83 13.18 -7.44 9.95
CA VAL A 83 14.40 -7.12 9.18
C VAL A 83 14.87 -5.69 9.39
N SER A 84 13.93 -4.76 9.62
CA SER A 84 14.24 -3.36 9.77
C SER A 84 14.82 -3.04 11.16
N SER A 85 15.18 -1.78 11.38
CA SER A 85 15.66 -1.33 12.69
C SER A 85 14.62 -1.63 13.79
N PRO A 86 15.03 -2.11 14.98
CA PRO A 86 14.14 -2.35 16.13
C PRO A 86 13.28 -1.14 16.49
N ARG A 87 13.73 0.07 16.15
CA ARG A 87 12.96 1.31 16.32
C ARG A 87 11.62 1.30 15.56
N PHE A 88 11.56 0.65 14.40
CA PHE A 88 10.30 0.54 13.67
C PHE A 88 9.29 -0.31 14.43
N LYS A 89 9.69 -1.48 14.93
CA LYS A 89 8.83 -2.34 15.76
C LYS A 89 8.32 -1.56 16.97
N GLN A 90 9.20 -0.88 17.70
CA GLN A 90 8.84 -0.06 18.86
C GLN A 90 7.84 1.05 18.51
N MET A 91 8.01 1.71 17.35
CA MET A 91 7.07 2.72 16.89
C MET A 91 5.68 2.13 16.63
N PHE A 92 5.61 0.96 16.01
CA PHE A 92 4.33 0.28 15.76
C PHE A 92 3.70 -0.27 17.04
N MET A 93 4.48 -0.78 18.00
CA MET A 93 4.02 -1.11 19.34
C MET A 93 3.36 0.10 20.02
N TYR A 94 4.02 1.27 19.96
CA TYR A 94 3.43 2.51 20.46
C TYR A 94 2.12 2.87 19.73
N MET A 95 2.05 2.74 18.43
CA MET A 95 0.83 2.96 17.64
C MET A 95 -0.29 1.98 18.01
N ALA A 96 0.07 0.73 18.33
CA ALA A 96 -0.85 -0.30 18.80
C ALA A 96 -1.24 -0.10 20.29
N GLY A 97 -0.45 0.67 21.05
CA GLY A 97 -0.60 0.82 22.50
C GLY A 97 -0.24 -0.44 23.27
N MET A 98 0.74 -1.19 22.77
CA MET A 98 1.25 -2.43 23.31
C MET A 98 2.68 -2.23 23.85
N ASP A 99 2.92 -2.61 25.09
CA ASP A 99 4.22 -2.51 25.75
C ASP A 99 4.94 -3.87 25.80
N ASN A 100 4.23 -4.96 25.51
CA ASN A 100 4.76 -6.32 25.44
C ASN A 100 5.04 -6.71 24.00
N GLU A 101 6.26 -7.18 23.71
CA GLU A 101 6.67 -7.58 22.35
C GLU A 101 5.96 -8.84 21.88
N ASP A 102 5.74 -9.82 22.74
CA ASP A 102 5.09 -11.08 22.37
C ASP A 102 3.62 -10.83 21.96
N GLU A 103 2.91 -9.97 22.71
CA GLU A 103 1.55 -9.56 22.35
C GLU A 103 1.50 -8.80 21.02
N PHE A 104 2.51 -7.95 20.77
CA PHE A 104 2.63 -7.26 19.50
C PHE A 104 2.90 -8.23 18.35
N ASP A 105 3.76 -9.21 18.53
CA ASP A 105 4.10 -10.21 17.51
C ASP A 105 2.88 -11.07 17.17
N GLU A 106 2.10 -11.51 18.16
CA GLU A 106 0.81 -12.20 17.91
C GLU A 106 -0.19 -11.36 17.12
N MET A 107 -0.21 -10.05 17.32
CA MET A 107 -1.03 -9.14 16.53
C MET A 107 -0.44 -8.96 15.12
N ALA A 108 0.88 -8.81 15.02
CA ALA A 108 1.60 -8.60 13.76
C ALA A 108 1.51 -9.80 12.81
N GLU A 109 1.43 -11.03 13.32
CA GLU A 109 1.18 -12.25 12.53
C GLU A 109 -0.13 -12.18 11.74
N LYS A 110 -1.11 -11.42 12.22
CA LYS A 110 -2.40 -11.20 11.55
C LYS A 110 -2.33 -10.10 10.49
N MET A 111 -1.21 -9.37 10.43
CA MET A 111 -0.98 -8.31 9.45
C MET A 111 -0.48 -8.92 8.14
N THR A 112 -1.39 -9.44 7.35
CA THR A 112 -1.12 -10.07 6.05
C THR A 112 -2.14 -9.65 5.00
N VAL A 113 -1.76 -9.72 3.73
CA VAL A 113 -2.67 -9.57 2.59
C VAL A 113 -3.07 -10.91 1.99
N LYS A 114 -2.52 -12.01 2.49
CA LYS A 114 -2.85 -13.36 2.03
C LYS A 114 -4.32 -13.69 2.30
N GLY A 115 -5.04 -14.11 1.25
CA GLY A 115 -6.47 -14.34 1.29
C GLY A 115 -7.33 -13.05 1.30
N TYR A 116 -6.71 -11.92 0.94
CA TYR A 116 -7.37 -10.62 0.76
C TYR A 116 -7.14 -10.05 -0.64
N ALA A 117 -6.00 -10.29 -1.26
CA ALA A 117 -5.66 -9.73 -2.58
C ALA A 117 -6.66 -10.17 -3.66
N ASP A 118 -7.14 -11.40 -3.62
CA ASP A 118 -8.15 -11.96 -4.54
C ASP A 118 -9.52 -11.27 -4.48
N LYS A 119 -9.79 -10.51 -3.41
CA LYS A 119 -11.04 -9.76 -3.20
C LYS A 119 -11.00 -8.34 -3.78
N VAL A 120 -9.82 -7.84 -4.16
CA VAL A 120 -9.69 -6.51 -4.76
C VAL A 120 -10.31 -6.51 -6.15
N GLN A 121 -11.23 -5.59 -6.40
CA GLN A 121 -11.99 -5.53 -7.66
C GLN A 121 -11.53 -4.41 -8.60
N CYS A 122 -10.96 -3.34 -8.06
CA CYS A 122 -10.51 -2.21 -8.86
C CYS A 122 -9.16 -2.48 -9.54
N PRO A 123 -8.86 -1.82 -10.67
CA PRO A 123 -7.54 -1.84 -11.28
C PRO A 123 -6.44 -1.51 -10.26
N THR A 124 -5.39 -2.30 -10.24
CA THR A 124 -4.35 -2.23 -9.21
C THR A 124 -2.95 -2.14 -9.83
N LEU A 125 -2.17 -1.16 -9.39
CA LEU A 125 -0.75 -1.03 -9.66
C LEU A 125 0.06 -1.35 -8.40
N LEU A 126 1.03 -2.25 -8.54
CA LEU A 126 2.08 -2.49 -7.54
C LEU A 126 3.40 -1.98 -8.11
N ALA A 127 4.14 -1.14 -7.37
CA ALA A 127 5.47 -0.69 -7.74
C ALA A 127 6.47 -1.01 -6.62
N THR A 128 7.59 -1.64 -6.94
CA THR A 128 8.61 -2.03 -5.97
C THR A 128 10.01 -1.87 -6.54
N GLY A 129 11.01 -1.66 -5.68
CA GLY A 129 12.42 -1.76 -6.05
C GLY A 129 12.84 -3.23 -6.14
N GLU A 130 13.71 -3.54 -7.09
CA GLU A 130 14.17 -4.91 -7.34
C GLU A 130 14.87 -5.53 -6.11
N PHE A 131 15.61 -4.71 -5.36
CA PHE A 131 16.41 -5.14 -4.21
C PHE A 131 15.93 -4.55 -2.88
N ASP A 132 14.64 -4.27 -2.75
CA ASP A 132 14.07 -3.70 -1.53
C ASP A 132 13.90 -4.78 -0.44
N PRO A 133 14.68 -4.77 0.65
CA PRO A 133 14.57 -5.79 1.69
C PRO A 133 13.33 -5.62 2.58
N LEU A 134 12.68 -4.46 2.56
CA LEU A 134 11.46 -4.17 3.33
C LEU A 134 10.19 -4.47 2.53
N CYS A 135 10.35 -4.57 1.20
CA CYS A 135 9.28 -4.85 0.25
C CYS A 135 9.82 -5.86 -0.78
N PRO A 136 10.10 -7.10 -0.38
CA PRO A 136 10.71 -8.10 -1.25
C PRO A 136 9.93 -8.27 -2.54
N LEU A 137 10.65 -8.38 -3.66
CA LEU A 137 10.03 -8.56 -4.97
C LEU A 137 9.15 -9.82 -5.01
N GLU A 138 9.55 -10.86 -4.30
CA GLU A 138 8.83 -12.12 -4.19
C GLU A 138 7.43 -11.91 -3.58
N ASP A 139 7.32 -11.11 -2.52
CA ASP A 139 6.04 -10.77 -1.90
C ASP A 139 5.15 -9.98 -2.86
N ALA A 140 5.73 -9.05 -3.63
CA ALA A 140 4.99 -8.27 -4.62
C ALA A 140 4.50 -9.15 -5.78
N VAL A 141 5.30 -10.12 -6.21
CA VAL A 141 4.92 -11.10 -7.25
C VAL A 141 3.81 -12.01 -6.73
N GLU A 142 3.90 -12.55 -5.50
CA GLU A 142 2.85 -13.38 -4.90
C GLU A 142 1.52 -12.62 -4.87
N VAL A 143 1.52 -11.38 -4.38
CA VAL A 143 0.31 -10.55 -4.36
C VAL A 143 -0.20 -10.24 -5.77
N TYR A 144 0.72 -9.94 -6.71
CA TYR A 144 0.33 -9.74 -8.11
C TYR A 144 -0.37 -10.97 -8.68
N GLU A 145 0.11 -12.17 -8.41
CA GLU A 145 -0.54 -13.40 -8.90
C GLU A 145 -1.91 -13.63 -8.25
N ASP A 146 -2.05 -13.34 -6.96
CA ASP A 146 -3.30 -13.49 -6.22
C ASP A 146 -4.39 -12.48 -6.66
N LEU A 147 -4.01 -11.29 -7.14
CA LEU A 147 -4.97 -10.31 -7.66
C LEU A 147 -5.75 -10.88 -8.84
N THR A 148 -7.07 -10.77 -8.84
CA THR A 148 -7.97 -11.23 -9.91
C THR A 148 -8.44 -10.10 -10.82
N CYS A 149 -8.29 -8.84 -10.41
CA CYS A 149 -8.63 -7.64 -11.16
C CYS A 149 -7.61 -7.32 -12.27
N LYS A 150 -7.81 -6.23 -13.01
CA LYS A 150 -6.80 -5.63 -13.88
C LYS A 150 -5.60 -5.22 -13.04
N LYS A 151 -4.39 -5.63 -13.45
CA LYS A 151 -3.21 -5.50 -12.60
C LYS A 151 -1.94 -5.20 -13.35
N GLU A 152 -1.11 -4.33 -12.75
CA GLU A 152 0.23 -4.04 -13.21
C GLU A 152 1.23 -4.19 -12.06
N LEU A 153 2.40 -4.74 -12.34
CA LEU A 153 3.56 -4.75 -11.46
C LEU A 153 4.70 -4.00 -12.15
N TRP A 154 5.19 -2.96 -11.51
CA TRP A 154 6.40 -2.24 -11.94
C TRP A 154 7.56 -2.61 -11.02
N VAL A 155 8.57 -3.24 -11.59
CA VAL A 155 9.84 -3.54 -10.92
C VAL A 155 10.84 -2.47 -11.34
N ILE A 156 11.29 -1.67 -10.40
CA ILE A 156 12.29 -0.64 -10.66
C ILE A 156 13.66 -1.26 -10.46
N GLU A 157 14.36 -1.51 -11.57
CA GLU A 157 15.66 -2.19 -11.58
C GLU A 157 16.71 -1.46 -10.74
N ASP A 158 17.58 -2.20 -10.08
CA ASP A 158 18.67 -1.70 -9.24
C ASP A 158 18.23 -0.79 -8.07
N GLN A 159 16.94 -0.78 -7.70
CA GLN A 159 16.45 0.10 -6.64
C GLN A 159 16.13 -0.63 -5.34
N PHE A 160 16.21 0.15 -4.27
CA PHE A 160 15.91 -0.20 -2.90
C PHE A 160 14.71 0.60 -2.39
N HIS A 161 14.47 0.55 -1.10
CA HIS A 161 13.51 1.40 -0.40
C HIS A 161 14.12 2.77 -0.03
N PRO A 162 13.46 3.90 -0.22
CA PRO A 162 12.22 4.19 -0.97
C PRO A 162 12.49 4.53 -2.45
N LEU A 163 11.46 4.57 -3.27
CA LEU A 163 11.57 4.84 -4.72
C LEU A 163 11.54 6.33 -5.11
N TRP A 164 12.05 7.21 -4.28
CA TRP A 164 12.20 8.63 -4.62
C TRP A 164 13.65 9.06 -4.82
N GLY A 165 13.85 10.12 -5.58
CA GLY A 165 15.17 10.61 -5.88
C GLY A 165 15.98 9.70 -6.82
N ILE A 166 15.31 8.87 -7.63
CA ILE A 166 15.95 7.93 -8.55
C ILE A 166 16.56 8.72 -9.71
N PRO A 167 17.89 8.65 -9.92
CA PRO A 167 18.53 9.30 -11.05
C PRO A 167 18.04 8.69 -12.37
N ASN A 168 17.98 9.53 -13.41
CA ASN A 168 17.65 9.12 -14.79
C ASN A 168 16.21 8.64 -15.05
N LEU A 169 15.30 8.77 -14.09
CA LEU A 169 13.87 8.50 -14.32
C LEU A 169 13.17 9.74 -14.93
N GLY A 170 13.67 10.21 -16.07
CA GLY A 170 13.05 11.29 -16.83
C GLY A 170 12.89 12.63 -16.08
N LYS A 171 13.72 12.90 -15.07
CA LYS A 171 13.67 14.06 -14.15
C LYS A 171 12.48 14.08 -13.17
N LEU A 172 11.60 13.08 -13.20
CA LEU A 172 10.50 12.95 -12.26
C LEU A 172 10.78 11.81 -11.28
N ASP A 173 10.19 11.92 -10.11
CA ASP A 173 10.17 10.87 -9.12
C ASP A 173 9.26 9.72 -9.54
N CYS A 174 9.56 8.48 -9.14
CA CYS A 174 8.73 7.31 -9.43
C CYS A 174 7.28 7.51 -9.00
N HIS A 175 7.06 8.22 -7.90
CA HIS A 175 5.71 8.52 -7.41
C HIS A 175 4.90 9.40 -8.35
N HIS A 176 5.52 10.27 -9.16
CA HIS A 176 4.81 11.02 -10.20
C HIS A 176 4.23 10.08 -11.27
N TYR A 177 5.01 9.09 -11.71
CA TYR A 177 4.54 8.11 -12.69
C TYR A 177 3.42 7.22 -12.13
N ILE A 178 3.49 6.86 -10.84
CA ILE A 178 2.43 6.15 -10.14
C ILE A 178 1.15 7.01 -10.08
N MET A 179 1.29 8.32 -9.77
CA MET A 179 0.16 9.24 -9.78
C MET A 179 -0.44 9.42 -11.17
N ASP A 180 0.39 9.52 -12.21
CA ASP A 180 -0.07 9.58 -13.61
C ASP A 180 -0.82 8.30 -14.01
N TRP A 181 -0.37 7.13 -13.54
CA TRP A 181 -1.09 5.88 -13.75
C TRP A 181 -2.46 5.92 -13.06
N LEU A 182 -2.49 6.34 -11.79
CA LEU A 182 -3.72 6.45 -11.01
C LEU A 182 -4.71 7.43 -11.66
N GLN A 183 -4.23 8.58 -12.10
CA GLN A 183 -5.04 9.57 -12.80
C GLN A 183 -5.64 8.99 -14.09
N ARG A 184 -4.85 8.29 -14.91
CA ARG A 184 -5.33 7.65 -16.15
C ARG A 184 -6.35 6.54 -15.85
N ALA A 185 -6.13 5.77 -14.79
CA ALA A 185 -7.08 4.74 -14.35
C ALA A 185 -8.44 5.34 -13.98
N LEU A 186 -8.44 6.45 -13.23
CA LEU A 186 -9.64 7.10 -12.73
C LEU A 186 -10.39 7.92 -13.78
N ILE A 187 -9.66 8.59 -14.69
CA ILE A 187 -10.27 9.53 -15.65
C ILE A 187 -10.55 8.85 -16.98
N ASP A 188 -9.56 8.12 -17.50
CA ASP A 188 -9.63 7.54 -18.84
C ASP A 188 -10.09 6.08 -18.86
N GLY A 189 -10.12 5.41 -17.70
CA GLY A 189 -10.35 3.96 -17.58
C GLY A 189 -9.24 3.12 -18.24
N LYS A 190 -8.06 3.73 -18.50
CA LYS A 190 -6.97 3.11 -19.24
C LYS A 190 -6.00 2.40 -18.29
N THR A 191 -6.18 1.11 -18.16
CA THR A 191 -5.28 0.20 -17.43
C THR A 191 -5.04 -1.06 -18.24
N ASN A 192 -3.91 -1.73 -18.00
CA ASN A 192 -3.64 -3.03 -18.62
C ASN A 192 -4.40 -4.13 -17.87
N ASP A 193 -4.77 -5.19 -18.60
CA ASP A 193 -5.44 -6.34 -17.96
C ASP A 193 -4.46 -7.12 -17.08
N LYS A 194 -3.26 -7.40 -17.62
CA LYS A 194 -2.12 -7.99 -16.90
C LYS A 194 -0.83 -7.45 -17.49
N ARG A 195 0.06 -6.92 -16.65
CA ARG A 195 1.37 -6.45 -17.11
C ARG A 195 2.40 -6.53 -15.99
N ILE A 196 3.57 -7.09 -16.29
CA ILE A 196 4.79 -6.89 -15.49
C ILE A 196 5.74 -6.05 -16.34
N ALA A 197 6.22 -4.95 -15.80
CA ALA A 197 7.16 -4.05 -16.44
C ALA A 197 8.40 -3.90 -15.56
N TYR A 198 9.55 -4.28 -16.12
CA TYR A 198 10.85 -3.92 -15.58
C TYR A 198 11.21 -2.53 -16.09
N VAL A 199 11.35 -1.59 -15.18
CA VAL A 199 11.68 -0.21 -15.49
C VAL A 199 13.19 -0.06 -15.35
N CYS A 200 13.87 -0.20 -16.50
CA CYS A 200 15.32 -0.03 -16.58
C CYS A 200 15.68 1.45 -16.53
N LEU A 201 16.61 1.79 -15.65
CA LEU A 201 17.19 3.12 -15.60
C LEU A 201 18.28 3.17 -16.69
N LEU A 202 17.99 3.86 -17.80
CA LEU A 202 19.00 4.11 -18.83
C LEU A 202 20.10 5.00 -18.24
N TYR A 203 21.30 4.47 -18.13
CA TYR A 203 22.52 5.20 -17.81
C TYR A 203 22.98 6.06 -18.98
#